data_7c7a44a9d61e6b26e463f03c24f88dc6
#
_entry.id   7c7a44a9d61e6b26e463f03c24f88dc6
#
_cell.length_a   1.000
_cell.length_b   1.000
_cell.length_c   1.000
_cell.angle_alpha   90.00
_cell.angle_beta   90.00
_cell.angle_gamma   90.00
#
_symmetry.space_group_name_H-M   'P 1'
#
loop_
_entity.id
_entity.type
_entity.pdbx_description
1 polymer ?
#
loop_
_entity_poly.entity_id
_entity_poly.type
_entity_poly.pdbx_seq_one_letter_code
_entity_poly.pdbx_strand_id
1 'polypeptide(L)'
;MLYPSGWREFNTSVEHEQMLTKLVTAEPRARGRADVVLLLRQKMHQLFEYLRRRGSLGFAMPVKQLSSGGMPVSMIMTPLKVGPAGTLVDAVRKAAGGTPLESEAVDGAEWYLWTSMERADEAPELQNNGLNMVVPRPLPDGSVDPDPKAGLWLRYSYAHVEADNGEEFADGLRQLGYAILGTFKWVPVR
;
A
#
# COMPACT_ATOMS: atom_id res chain seq x y z
N MET A 1 3.23 -12.67 1.83
CA MET A 1 3.68 -11.82 0.70
C MET A 1 5.20 -11.74 0.72
N LEU A 2 5.85 -11.68 -0.45
CA LEU A 2 7.31 -11.57 -0.55
C LEU A 2 7.67 -10.17 -1.00
N TYR A 3 8.63 -9.55 -0.32
CA TYR A 3 9.17 -8.23 -0.68
C TYR A 3 10.61 -8.35 -1.15
N PRO A 4 11.06 -7.45 -2.03
CA PRO A 4 12.47 -7.35 -2.37
C PRO A 4 13.36 -7.06 -1.16
N SER A 5 14.65 -7.36 -1.26
CA SER A 5 15.61 -7.05 -0.21
C SER A 5 15.61 -5.55 0.12
N GLY A 6 15.65 -5.21 1.40
CA GLY A 6 15.66 -3.81 1.85
C GLY A 6 14.28 -3.22 2.15
N TRP A 7 13.20 -3.97 1.89
CA TRP A 7 11.88 -3.60 2.37
C TRP A 7 11.71 -3.95 3.85
N ARG A 8 10.83 -3.20 4.51
CA ARG A 8 10.41 -3.46 5.90
C ARG A 8 8.92 -3.22 6.05
N GLU A 9 8.30 -4.10 6.83
CA GLU A 9 6.90 -3.94 7.25
C GLU A 9 6.82 -3.13 8.54
N PHE A 10 5.79 -2.29 8.61
CA PHE A 10 5.41 -1.49 9.77
C PHE A 10 3.93 -1.71 10.05
N ASN A 11 3.58 -2.08 11.26
CA ASN A 11 2.19 -2.01 11.72
C ASN A 11 1.86 -0.57 12.16
N THR A 12 0.61 -0.31 12.54
CA THR A 12 0.15 1.03 12.90
C THR A 12 0.39 1.41 14.37
N SER A 13 1.24 0.66 15.10
CA SER A 13 1.56 0.93 16.51
C SER A 13 2.43 2.18 16.68
N VAL A 14 2.42 2.72 17.90
CA VAL A 14 3.23 3.89 18.26
C VAL A 14 4.73 3.57 18.18
N GLU A 15 5.12 2.34 18.52
CA GLU A 15 6.52 1.90 18.44
C GLU A 15 7.02 1.94 16.99
N HIS A 16 6.22 1.47 16.02
CA HIS A 16 6.58 1.50 14.61
C HIS A 16 6.57 2.93 14.05
N GLU A 17 5.66 3.79 14.51
CA GLU A 17 5.69 5.23 14.18
C GLU A 17 6.99 5.88 14.64
N GLN A 18 7.41 5.64 15.89
CA GLN A 18 8.67 6.17 16.43
C GLN A 18 9.89 5.62 15.71
N MET A 19 9.88 4.30 15.40
CA MET A 19 10.96 3.64 14.67
C MET A 19 11.13 4.25 13.28
N LEU A 20 10.06 4.37 12.50
CA LEU A 20 10.13 4.96 11.17
C LEU A 20 10.52 6.44 11.21
N THR A 21 9.92 7.19 12.14
CA THR A 21 10.26 8.61 12.34
C THR A 21 11.76 8.80 12.63
N LYS A 22 12.34 7.96 13.51
CA LYS A 22 13.78 7.98 13.80
C LYS A 22 14.60 7.68 12.54
N LEU A 23 14.17 6.71 11.75
CA LEU A 23 14.85 6.29 10.53
C LEU A 23 14.89 7.40 9.47
N VAL A 24 13.72 7.99 9.13
CA VAL A 24 13.61 9.03 8.09
C VAL A 24 14.24 10.37 8.52
N THR A 25 14.35 10.64 9.82
CA THR A 25 14.94 11.87 10.34
C THR A 25 16.45 11.77 10.63
N ALA A 26 17.06 10.59 10.49
CA ALA A 26 18.45 10.37 10.86
C ALA A 26 19.41 11.24 10.02
N GLU A 27 19.28 11.21 8.71
CA GLU A 27 20.15 11.97 7.79
C GLU A 27 19.92 13.50 7.87
N PRO A 28 18.68 14.04 7.80
CA PRO A 28 18.44 15.47 8.00
C PRO A 28 18.98 15.97 9.35
N ARG A 29 18.88 15.18 10.41
CA ARG A 29 19.44 15.52 11.72
C ARG A 29 20.96 15.59 11.68
N ALA A 30 21.63 14.63 11.06
CA ALA A 30 23.09 14.63 10.90
C ALA A 30 23.59 15.84 10.10
N ARG A 31 22.77 16.36 9.18
CA ARG A 31 23.04 17.55 8.37
C ARG A 31 22.61 18.88 9.03
N GLY A 32 22.12 18.86 10.27
CA GLY A 32 21.66 20.04 11.00
C GLY A 32 20.37 20.67 10.48
N ARG A 33 19.57 19.94 9.64
CA ARG A 33 18.34 20.43 9.02
C ARG A 33 17.15 20.24 9.97
N ALA A 34 17.08 21.05 11.02
CA ALA A 34 16.00 20.98 12.02
C ALA A 34 14.60 21.22 11.41
N ASP A 35 14.49 22.08 10.41
CA ASP A 35 13.31 22.36 9.63
C ASP A 35 12.74 21.09 8.97
N VAL A 36 13.59 20.33 8.28
CA VAL A 36 13.24 19.08 7.60
C VAL A 36 12.87 18.00 8.62
N VAL A 37 13.60 17.92 9.73
CA VAL A 37 13.30 16.98 10.83
C VAL A 37 11.90 17.21 11.39
N LEU A 38 11.52 18.48 11.62
CA LEU A 38 10.19 18.82 12.13
C LEU A 38 9.09 18.44 11.12
N LEU A 39 9.27 18.80 9.85
CA LEU A 39 8.35 18.47 8.77
C LEU A 39 8.14 16.94 8.65
N LEU A 40 9.24 16.17 8.63
CA LEU A 40 9.15 14.72 8.51
C LEU A 40 8.44 14.07 9.71
N ARG A 41 8.68 14.56 10.93
CA ARG A 41 7.94 14.11 12.11
C ARG A 41 6.44 14.33 11.97
N GLN A 42 6.05 15.53 11.54
CA GLN A 42 4.65 15.86 11.32
C GLN A 42 4.01 14.97 10.25
N LYS A 43 4.70 14.77 9.12
CA LYS A 43 4.20 13.91 8.02
C LYS A 43 4.09 12.44 8.45
N MET A 44 5.04 11.92 9.23
CA MET A 44 4.96 10.56 9.78
C MET A 44 3.79 10.40 10.74
N HIS A 45 3.59 11.36 11.64
CA HIS A 45 2.44 11.34 12.54
C HIS A 45 1.11 11.34 11.77
N GLN A 46 0.96 12.22 10.77
CA GLN A 46 -0.23 12.28 9.92
C GLN A 46 -0.48 10.96 9.17
N LEU A 47 0.59 10.34 8.63
CA LEU A 47 0.49 9.05 7.96
C LEU A 47 -0.04 7.97 8.91
N PHE A 48 0.56 7.82 10.09
CA PHE A 48 0.14 6.78 11.04
C PHE A 48 -1.26 7.03 11.58
N GLU A 49 -1.66 8.28 11.82
CA GLU A 49 -3.03 8.64 12.16
C GLU A 49 -4.03 8.28 11.06
N TYR A 50 -3.69 8.57 9.82
CA TYR A 50 -4.51 8.20 8.66
C TYR A 50 -4.69 6.68 8.57
N LEU A 51 -3.61 5.90 8.71
CA LEU A 51 -3.64 4.44 8.68
C LEU A 51 -4.49 3.87 9.83
N ARG A 52 -4.32 4.37 11.04
CA ARG A 52 -5.13 3.98 12.22
C ARG A 52 -6.61 4.27 12.02
N ARG A 53 -6.96 5.46 11.54
CA ARG A 53 -8.36 5.83 11.26
C ARG A 53 -9.01 4.95 10.20
N ARG A 54 -8.24 4.47 9.23
CA ARG A 54 -8.70 3.53 8.21
C ARG A 54 -8.73 2.06 8.69
N GLY A 55 -8.24 1.78 9.88
CA GLY A 55 -8.11 0.42 10.38
C GLY A 55 -7.12 -0.42 9.58
N SER A 56 -6.12 0.23 8.94
CA SER A 56 -5.07 -0.49 8.21
C SER A 56 -4.26 -1.37 9.16
N LEU A 57 -3.88 -2.57 8.72
CA LEU A 57 -3.03 -3.48 9.50
C LEU A 57 -1.60 -2.95 9.57
N GLY A 58 -1.16 -2.30 8.49
CA GLY A 58 0.18 -1.76 8.36
C GLY A 58 0.52 -1.45 6.90
N PHE A 59 1.80 -1.21 6.69
CA PHE A 59 2.35 -0.96 5.36
C PHE A 59 3.78 -1.47 5.26
N ALA A 60 4.26 -1.62 4.03
CA ALA A 60 5.64 -1.98 3.73
C ALA A 60 6.26 -0.97 2.76
N MET A 61 7.55 -0.70 2.91
CA MET A 61 8.30 0.20 2.03
C MET A 61 9.80 -0.11 2.03
N PRO A 62 10.54 0.26 0.97
CA PRO A 62 11.99 0.13 0.96
C PRO A 62 12.63 1.12 1.95
N VAL A 63 13.44 0.62 2.87
CA VAL A 63 14.11 1.45 3.90
C VAL A 63 15.61 1.65 3.67
N LYS A 64 16.26 0.76 2.91
CA LYS A 64 17.71 0.88 2.65
C LYS A 64 18.10 2.05 1.74
N GLN A 65 17.15 2.57 0.98
CA GLN A 65 17.39 3.61 -0.03
C GLN A 65 16.95 5.01 0.42
N LEU A 66 16.47 5.18 1.66
CA LEU A 66 15.98 6.46 2.16
C LEU A 66 17.07 7.55 2.18
N SER A 67 18.35 7.16 2.27
CA SER A 67 19.50 8.10 2.23
C SER A 67 19.97 8.48 0.83
N SER A 68 19.54 7.76 -0.22
CA SER A 68 20.00 7.97 -1.61
C SER A 68 18.90 8.43 -2.56
N GLY A 69 17.82 9.00 -2.03
CA GLY A 69 16.69 9.45 -2.84
C GLY A 69 15.62 8.41 -3.07
N GLY A 70 15.50 7.47 -2.17
CA GLY A 70 14.50 6.39 -2.01
C GLY A 70 13.60 6.04 -3.19
N MET A 71 13.34 4.75 -3.39
CA MET A 71 12.35 4.32 -4.36
C MET A 71 10.96 4.79 -3.87
N PRO A 72 10.22 5.59 -4.65
CA PRO A 72 8.95 6.19 -4.20
C PRO A 72 7.80 5.19 -4.29
N VAL A 73 7.90 4.10 -3.54
CA VAL A 73 6.92 3.01 -3.52
C VAL A 73 6.53 2.64 -2.11
N SER A 74 5.29 2.20 -1.94
CA SER A 74 4.79 1.66 -0.68
C SER A 74 3.66 0.67 -0.92
N MET A 75 3.44 -0.23 0.03
CA MET A 75 2.34 -1.19 0.06
C MET A 75 1.55 -1.00 1.34
N ILE A 76 0.26 -0.71 1.25
CA ILE A 76 -0.65 -0.60 2.40
C ILE A 76 -1.59 -1.80 2.43
N MET A 77 -1.84 -2.32 3.61
CA MET A 77 -2.72 -3.46 3.88
C MET A 77 -3.90 -3.02 4.74
N THR A 78 -5.11 -3.08 4.20
CA THR A 78 -6.32 -2.63 4.91
C THR A 78 -7.40 -3.70 4.85
N PRO A 79 -7.96 -4.14 5.98
CA PRO A 79 -9.12 -5.04 5.98
C PRO A 79 -10.31 -4.35 5.32
N LEU A 80 -10.95 -5.03 4.39
CA LEU A 80 -12.20 -4.61 3.78
C LEU A 80 -13.33 -5.45 4.37
N LYS A 81 -14.30 -4.79 4.99
CA LYS A 81 -15.49 -5.43 5.56
C LYS A 81 -16.73 -5.02 4.80
N VAL A 82 -17.60 -5.96 4.58
CA VAL A 82 -18.90 -5.75 3.93
C VAL A 82 -19.95 -5.43 5.00
N GLY A 83 -20.84 -4.49 4.71
CA GLY A 83 -22.00 -4.24 5.56
C GLY A 83 -22.99 -5.41 5.53
N PRO A 84 -23.94 -5.48 6.49
CA PRO A 84 -24.82 -6.66 6.68
C PRO A 84 -25.60 -7.10 5.44
N ALA A 85 -25.99 -6.18 4.58
CA ALA A 85 -26.79 -6.47 3.37
C ALA A 85 -25.97 -6.38 2.06
N GLY A 86 -24.64 -6.17 2.12
CA GLY A 86 -23.81 -5.99 0.96
C GLY A 86 -23.10 -7.26 0.49
N THR A 87 -22.42 -7.13 -0.65
CA THR A 87 -21.51 -8.14 -1.18
C THR A 87 -20.06 -7.59 -1.16
N LEU A 88 -19.07 -8.50 -1.22
CA LEU A 88 -17.68 -8.06 -1.30
C LEU A 88 -17.45 -7.23 -2.57
N VAL A 89 -18.03 -7.62 -3.69
CA VAL A 89 -17.90 -6.89 -4.96
C VAL A 89 -18.46 -5.46 -4.87
N ASP A 90 -19.56 -5.23 -4.14
CA ASP A 90 -20.10 -3.87 -3.95
C ASP A 90 -19.16 -3.01 -3.09
N ALA A 91 -18.56 -3.60 -2.06
CA ALA A 91 -17.55 -2.91 -1.25
C ALA A 91 -16.31 -2.56 -2.08
N VAL A 92 -15.88 -3.46 -2.97
CA VAL A 92 -14.77 -3.24 -3.90
C VAL A 92 -15.11 -2.14 -4.91
N ARG A 93 -16.28 -2.18 -5.55
CA ARG A 93 -16.74 -1.12 -6.47
C ARG A 93 -16.75 0.25 -5.80
N LYS A 94 -17.23 0.30 -4.55
CA LYS A 94 -17.20 1.53 -3.75
C LYS A 94 -15.77 2.00 -3.49
N ALA A 95 -14.85 1.09 -3.17
CA ALA A 95 -13.44 1.42 -2.94
C ALA A 95 -12.74 1.88 -4.23
N ALA A 96 -13.10 1.32 -5.38
CA ALA A 96 -12.57 1.69 -6.69
C ALA A 96 -13.07 3.06 -7.20
N GLY A 97 -14.15 3.63 -6.59
CA GLY A 97 -14.61 4.98 -6.90
C GLY A 97 -15.05 5.18 -8.35
N GLY A 98 -15.57 4.14 -9.01
CA GLY A 98 -16.01 4.19 -10.43
C GLY A 98 -14.92 3.79 -11.43
N THR A 99 -13.70 3.49 -10.97
CA THR A 99 -12.67 2.91 -11.83
C THR A 99 -13.09 1.51 -12.28
N PRO A 100 -12.85 1.14 -13.56
CA PRO A 100 -13.11 -0.22 -14.04
C PRO A 100 -12.42 -1.28 -13.17
N LEU A 101 -13.16 -2.34 -12.85
CA LEU A 101 -12.66 -3.48 -12.10
C LEU A 101 -12.31 -4.62 -13.06
N GLU A 102 -11.15 -5.21 -12.83
CA GLU A 102 -10.78 -6.51 -13.37
C GLU A 102 -10.97 -7.55 -12.27
N SER A 103 -11.31 -8.78 -12.65
CA SER A 103 -11.33 -9.89 -11.71
C SER A 103 -10.59 -11.09 -12.29
N GLU A 104 -9.92 -11.84 -11.41
CA GLU A 104 -9.17 -13.02 -11.74
C GLU A 104 -9.45 -14.14 -10.72
N ALA A 105 -9.68 -15.34 -11.22
CA ALA A 105 -9.84 -16.51 -10.37
C ALA A 105 -8.47 -17.06 -9.96
N VAL A 106 -8.15 -16.94 -8.66
CA VAL A 106 -6.90 -17.44 -8.09
C VAL A 106 -7.23 -18.45 -6.99
N ASP A 107 -6.75 -19.68 -7.15
CA ASP A 107 -7.01 -20.78 -6.21
C ASP A 107 -8.52 -20.98 -5.91
N GLY A 108 -9.37 -20.71 -6.90
CA GLY A 108 -10.83 -20.84 -6.79
C GLY A 108 -11.54 -19.64 -6.16
N ALA A 109 -10.84 -18.63 -5.68
CA ALA A 109 -11.42 -17.39 -5.17
C ALA A 109 -11.32 -16.29 -6.24
N GLU A 110 -12.31 -15.40 -6.30
CA GLU A 110 -12.32 -14.28 -7.22
C GLU A 110 -11.59 -13.09 -6.57
N TRP A 111 -10.43 -12.71 -7.14
CA TRP A 111 -9.65 -11.54 -6.74
C TRP A 111 -10.04 -10.36 -7.60
N TYR A 112 -10.08 -9.16 -7.02
CA TYR A 112 -10.48 -7.93 -7.70
C TYR A 112 -9.30 -6.99 -7.81
N LEU A 113 -9.08 -6.43 -9.00
CA LEU A 113 -7.96 -5.54 -9.30
C LEU A 113 -8.47 -4.25 -9.96
N TRP A 114 -7.82 -3.13 -9.65
CA TRP A 114 -7.99 -1.88 -10.38
C TRP A 114 -6.76 -1.00 -10.21
N THR A 115 -6.58 -0.08 -11.13
CA THR A 115 -5.55 0.95 -11.06
C THR A 115 -6.16 2.26 -10.60
N SER A 116 -5.39 3.09 -9.90
CA SER A 116 -5.77 4.45 -9.54
C SER A 116 -4.62 5.40 -9.87
N MET A 117 -4.96 6.64 -10.20
CA MET A 117 -3.99 7.70 -10.45
C MET A 117 -4.48 8.96 -9.71
N GLU A 118 -3.57 9.55 -8.94
CA GLU A 118 -3.81 10.79 -8.21
C GLU A 118 -2.67 11.74 -8.54
N ARG A 119 -2.99 13.03 -8.76
CA ARG A 119 -1.99 14.09 -8.88
C ARG A 119 -1.96 14.87 -7.58
N ALA A 120 -0.77 15.26 -7.15
CA ALA A 120 -0.63 16.10 -5.98
C ALA A 120 -0.97 17.55 -6.34
N ASP A 121 -1.87 18.20 -5.60
CA ASP A 121 -2.26 19.59 -5.87
C ASP A 121 -1.06 20.56 -5.80
N GLU A 122 -0.11 20.28 -4.89
CA GLU A 122 1.09 21.10 -4.66
C GLU A 122 2.25 20.77 -5.61
N ALA A 123 2.17 19.67 -6.37
CA ALA A 123 3.21 19.21 -7.31
C ALA A 123 2.54 18.46 -8.47
N PRO A 124 1.91 19.16 -9.43
CA PRO A 124 1.13 18.54 -10.50
C PRO A 124 1.97 17.65 -11.44
N GLU A 125 3.28 17.88 -11.49
CA GLU A 125 4.24 17.03 -12.21
C GLU A 125 4.45 15.67 -11.53
N LEU A 126 4.07 15.51 -10.25
CA LEU A 126 4.20 14.26 -9.51
C LEU A 126 2.92 13.44 -9.65
N GLN A 127 3.01 12.34 -10.39
CA GLN A 127 1.94 11.35 -10.49
C GLN A 127 2.11 10.28 -9.43
N ASN A 128 1.05 10.05 -8.66
CA ASN A 128 0.96 8.95 -7.70
C ASN A 128 0.00 7.89 -8.26
N ASN A 129 0.54 6.75 -8.63
CA ASN A 129 -0.19 5.63 -9.19
C ASN A 129 -0.41 4.55 -8.13
N GLY A 130 -1.53 3.86 -8.22
CA GLY A 130 -1.88 2.76 -7.34
C GLY A 130 -2.29 1.51 -8.11
N LEU A 131 -1.70 0.38 -7.77
CA LEU A 131 -2.24 -0.94 -8.08
C LEU A 131 -3.00 -1.42 -6.85
N ASN A 132 -4.26 -1.70 -7.03
CA ASN A 132 -5.14 -2.11 -5.95
C ASN A 132 -5.58 -3.54 -6.19
N MET A 133 -5.57 -4.35 -5.15
CA MET A 133 -6.01 -5.73 -5.18
C MET A 133 -6.82 -6.04 -3.93
N VAL A 134 -7.99 -6.64 -4.08
CA VAL A 134 -8.76 -7.17 -2.95
C VAL A 134 -8.80 -8.69 -3.06
N VAL A 135 -8.31 -9.32 -2.00
CA VAL A 135 -8.31 -10.78 -1.85
C VAL A 135 -9.39 -11.15 -0.83
N PRO A 136 -10.39 -11.96 -1.21
CA PRO A 136 -11.40 -12.45 -0.29
C PRO A 136 -10.77 -13.21 0.88
N ARG A 137 -11.36 -13.07 2.07
CA ARG A 137 -10.92 -13.84 3.23
C ARG A 137 -11.43 -15.28 3.10
N PRO A 138 -10.57 -16.29 3.22
CA PRO A 138 -11.00 -17.68 3.22
C PRO A 138 -11.77 -18.04 4.51
N LEU A 139 -12.44 -19.16 4.49
CA LEU A 139 -13.02 -19.79 5.68
C LEU A 139 -11.89 -20.20 6.68
N PRO A 140 -12.24 -20.46 7.95
CA PRO A 140 -11.23 -20.82 8.97
C PRO A 140 -10.41 -22.08 8.66
N ASP A 141 -10.95 -23.00 7.87
CA ASP A 141 -10.27 -24.20 7.39
C ASP A 141 -9.36 -23.96 6.19
N GLY A 142 -9.32 -22.71 5.67
CA GLY A 142 -8.55 -22.30 4.51
C GLY A 142 -9.25 -22.51 3.17
N SER A 143 -10.45 -23.07 3.15
CA SER A 143 -11.25 -23.23 1.94
C SER A 143 -11.80 -21.89 1.44
N VAL A 144 -12.19 -21.85 0.16
CA VAL A 144 -12.81 -20.67 -0.45
C VAL A 144 -14.19 -20.43 0.16
N ASP A 145 -14.43 -19.20 0.61
CA ASP A 145 -15.75 -18.75 1.03
C ASP A 145 -16.58 -18.39 -0.22
N PRO A 146 -17.72 -19.06 -0.48
CA PRO A 146 -18.56 -18.77 -1.64
C PRO A 146 -19.30 -17.43 -1.56
N ASP A 147 -19.43 -16.83 -0.36
CA ASP A 147 -20.06 -15.52 -0.13
C ASP A 147 -19.24 -14.69 0.88
N PRO A 148 -18.03 -14.28 0.49
CA PRO A 148 -17.10 -13.64 1.41
C PRO A 148 -17.63 -12.29 1.88
N LYS A 149 -17.72 -12.09 3.20
CA LYS A 149 -18.13 -10.82 3.85
C LYS A 149 -16.94 -9.97 4.30
N ALA A 150 -15.72 -10.41 4.00
CA ALA A 150 -14.49 -9.70 4.30
C ALA A 150 -13.39 -10.03 3.29
N GLY A 151 -12.45 -9.13 3.13
CA GLY A 151 -11.26 -9.32 2.32
C GLY A 151 -10.10 -8.48 2.85
N LEU A 152 -8.96 -8.61 2.21
CA LEU A 152 -7.81 -7.76 2.43
C LEU A 152 -7.57 -6.90 1.19
N TRP A 153 -7.63 -5.59 1.35
CA TRP A 153 -7.25 -4.63 0.33
C TRP A 153 -5.76 -4.34 0.45
N LEU A 154 -5.05 -4.70 -0.60
CA LEU A 154 -3.64 -4.44 -0.82
C LEU A 154 -3.53 -3.29 -1.82
N ARG A 155 -2.91 -2.17 -1.41
CA ARG A 155 -2.65 -1.02 -2.27
C ARG A 155 -1.15 -0.83 -2.39
N TYR A 156 -0.61 -1.15 -3.57
CA TYR A 156 0.75 -0.78 -3.94
C TYR A 156 0.71 0.60 -4.59
N SER A 157 1.43 1.55 -4.03
CA SER A 157 1.53 2.91 -4.57
C SER A 157 2.95 3.19 -5.04
N TYR A 158 3.07 3.86 -6.18
CA TYR A 158 4.33 4.34 -6.70
C TYR A 158 4.16 5.72 -7.31
N ALA A 159 5.18 6.57 -7.14
CA ALA A 159 5.18 7.92 -7.66
C ALA A 159 6.31 8.10 -8.68
N HIS A 160 6.06 8.90 -9.71
CA HIS A 160 7.07 9.32 -10.68
C HIS A 160 6.79 10.75 -11.12
N VAL A 161 7.82 11.40 -11.67
CA VAL A 161 7.70 12.72 -12.26
C VAL A 161 7.53 12.54 -13.77
N GLU A 162 6.61 13.28 -14.38
CA GLU A 162 6.47 13.37 -15.84
C GLU A 162 7.69 14.09 -16.42
N ALA A 163 8.76 13.34 -16.73
CA ALA A 163 9.99 13.82 -17.35
C ALA A 163 10.49 12.80 -18.38
N ASP A 164 11.49 13.17 -19.16
CA ASP A 164 12.16 12.25 -20.09
C ASP A 164 12.59 10.97 -19.35
N ASN A 165 12.16 9.80 -19.82
CA ASN A 165 12.28 8.47 -19.20
C ASN A 165 11.39 8.21 -17.97
N GLY A 166 10.48 9.11 -17.59
CA GLY A 166 9.55 8.90 -16.48
C GLY A 166 8.61 7.72 -16.69
N GLU A 167 8.17 7.49 -17.93
CA GLU A 167 7.28 6.39 -18.28
C GLU A 167 7.95 5.02 -18.16
N GLU A 168 9.19 4.85 -18.62
CA GLU A 168 9.93 3.59 -18.50
C GLU A 168 10.19 3.25 -17.01
N PHE A 169 10.55 4.25 -16.22
CA PHE A 169 10.71 4.08 -14.78
C PHE A 169 9.40 3.71 -14.09
N ALA A 170 8.30 4.40 -14.43
CA ALA A 170 6.97 4.09 -13.92
C ALA A 170 6.52 2.68 -14.29
N ASP A 171 6.82 2.21 -15.52
CA ASP A 171 6.53 0.85 -15.95
C ASP A 171 7.30 -0.19 -15.15
N GLY A 172 8.57 0.03 -14.88
CA GLY A 172 9.37 -0.82 -13.99
C GLY A 172 8.82 -0.90 -12.58
N LEU A 173 8.37 0.24 -12.01
CA LEU A 173 7.71 0.27 -10.70
C LEU A 173 6.36 -0.45 -10.71
N ARG A 174 5.59 -0.33 -11.78
CA ARG A 174 4.33 -1.03 -11.95
C ARG A 174 4.54 -2.55 -12.01
N GLN A 175 5.51 -3.02 -12.79
CA GLN A 175 5.86 -4.44 -12.87
C GLN A 175 6.31 -5.00 -11.52
N LEU A 176 7.11 -4.24 -10.78
CA LEU A 176 7.48 -4.58 -9.40
C LEU A 176 6.25 -4.74 -8.51
N GLY A 177 5.28 -3.85 -8.63
CA GLY A 177 4.02 -3.92 -7.88
C GLY A 177 3.24 -5.21 -8.18
N TYR A 178 3.08 -5.57 -9.45
CA TYR A 178 2.43 -6.83 -9.83
C TYR A 178 3.19 -8.05 -9.32
N ALA A 179 4.52 -8.03 -9.39
CA ALA A 179 5.34 -9.12 -8.86
C ALA A 179 5.15 -9.29 -7.35
N ILE A 180 5.10 -8.20 -6.57
CA ILE A 180 4.87 -8.26 -5.12
C ILE A 180 3.45 -8.77 -4.82
N LEU A 181 2.43 -8.17 -5.44
CA LEU A 181 1.02 -8.53 -5.25
C LEU A 181 0.77 -10.01 -5.59
N GLY A 182 1.34 -10.50 -6.69
CA GLY A 182 1.22 -11.90 -7.14
C GLY A 182 1.84 -12.93 -6.16
N THR A 183 2.66 -12.48 -5.19
CA THR A 183 3.19 -13.37 -4.13
C THR A 183 2.29 -13.47 -2.91
N PHE A 184 1.15 -12.78 -2.89
CA PHE A 184 0.25 -12.83 -1.74
C PHE A 184 -0.32 -14.24 -1.55
N LYS A 185 -0.32 -14.71 -0.32
CA LYS A 185 -0.99 -15.96 0.10
C LYS A 185 -1.54 -15.80 1.51
N TRP A 186 -2.73 -16.30 1.74
CA TRP A 186 -3.23 -16.50 3.08
C TRP A 186 -2.42 -17.60 3.79
N VAL A 187 -2.06 -17.33 5.04
CA VAL A 187 -1.38 -18.33 5.88
C VAL A 187 -2.34 -18.69 7.01
N PRO A 188 -2.68 -19.98 7.20
CA PRO A 188 -3.50 -20.42 8.32
C PRO A 188 -2.86 -20.01 9.65
N VAL A 189 -3.64 -19.45 10.55
CA VAL A 189 -3.19 -19.22 11.93
C VAL A 189 -3.18 -20.58 12.61
N ARG A 190 -1.99 -21.01 13.03
CA ARG A 190 -1.80 -22.24 13.82
C ARG A 190 -2.11 -21.98 15.28
#